data_27c9cc4ead91d6795807eca4b848aaa0
#
_entry.id   27c9cc4ead91d6795807eca4b848aaa0
#
_cell.length_a   1.000
_cell.length_b   1.000
_cell.length_c   1.000
_cell.angle_alpha   90.00
_cell.angle_beta   90.00
_cell.angle_gamma   90.00
#
_symmetry.space_group_name_H-M   'P 1'
#
loop_
_entity.id
_entity.type
_entity.pdbx_description
1 polymer ?
#
loop_
_entity_poly.entity_id
_entity_poly.type
_entity_poly.pdbx_seq_one_letter_code
_entity_poly.pdbx_strand_id
1 'polypeptide(L)'
;MDRYPIRVTLLANAGVLIRYRDTALLLDGLFGRKDNPFSLLPPGCREAMLRGEPPFERLDYLLFTHYHPDHFDPEMVRALLERRRVKGLFYPKDEAPAVQKLSRWLQQEGIPCVPLCRGTDRAAIQIEPDISVQAFMVPHLGEEYRAVPHVCYLLTFDRRRVLFTADSDYLHEDFSRLAGTPLYAVFLNPLFYQAYYNTRLFHGHFDTDTLCVYHVPFPEDDGMHMQDMARRMPRGAADSGLRVLPLTEPMQQIEL
;
A
#
# COMPACT_ATOMS: atom_id res chain seq x y z
N MET A 1 -16.07 -17.81 16.63
CA MET A 1 -14.71 -17.31 16.91
C MET A 1 -14.73 -15.83 16.56
N ASP A 2 -14.60 -14.97 17.54
CA ASP A 2 -14.52 -13.53 17.32
C ASP A 2 -13.29 -13.23 16.46
N ARG A 3 -13.52 -12.72 15.26
CA ARG A 3 -12.46 -12.35 14.35
C ARG A 3 -11.90 -11.01 14.78
N TYR A 4 -10.63 -10.95 15.11
CA TYR A 4 -9.96 -9.67 15.36
C TYR A 4 -10.12 -8.76 14.12
N PRO A 5 -10.47 -7.47 14.28
CA PRO A 5 -10.58 -6.55 13.16
C PRO A 5 -9.20 -6.29 12.54
N ILE A 6 -9.17 -6.14 11.22
CA ILE A 6 -8.05 -5.56 10.51
C ILE A 6 -8.32 -4.06 10.44
N ARG A 7 -7.55 -3.25 11.18
CA ARG A 7 -7.70 -1.79 11.18
C ARG A 7 -6.74 -1.17 10.19
N VAL A 8 -7.25 -0.37 9.28
CA VAL A 8 -6.45 0.35 8.30
C VAL A 8 -6.68 1.84 8.46
N THR A 9 -5.60 2.58 8.69
CA THR A 9 -5.62 4.04 8.86
C THR A 9 -4.88 4.66 7.67
N LEU A 10 -5.57 5.51 6.90
CA LEU A 10 -4.97 6.28 5.83
C LEU A 10 -4.05 7.36 6.44
N LEU A 11 -2.84 7.46 5.95
CA LEU A 11 -1.92 8.54 6.30
C LEU A 11 -1.99 9.66 5.26
N ALA A 12 -1.65 9.35 4.03
CA ALA A 12 -1.83 10.18 2.83
C ALA A 12 -1.58 9.31 1.59
N ASN A 13 -2.21 9.63 0.47
CA ASN A 13 -2.05 8.93 -0.82
C ASN A 13 -2.28 7.42 -0.67
N ALA A 14 -1.29 6.60 -1.01
CA ALA A 14 -1.33 5.14 -0.77
C ALA A 14 -0.79 4.73 0.61
N GLY A 15 -0.29 5.68 1.40
CA GLY A 15 0.30 5.41 2.71
C GLY A 15 -0.73 4.99 3.75
N VAL A 16 -0.62 3.76 4.26
CA VAL A 16 -1.53 3.23 5.29
C VAL A 16 -0.80 2.55 6.43
N LEU A 17 -1.34 2.76 7.64
CA LEU A 17 -0.98 1.99 8.83
C LEU A 17 -2.00 0.87 9.04
N ILE A 18 -1.55 -0.37 9.01
CA ILE A 18 -2.38 -1.57 9.14
C ILE A 18 -2.11 -2.18 10.51
N ARG A 19 -3.16 -2.44 11.28
CA ARG A 19 -3.06 -3.10 12.58
C ARG A 19 -3.89 -4.35 12.61
N TYR A 20 -3.28 -5.41 13.07
CA TYR A 20 -3.95 -6.68 13.31
C TYR A 20 -3.40 -7.31 14.58
N ARG A 21 -4.26 -7.53 15.59
CA ARG A 21 -3.85 -7.93 16.94
C ARG A 21 -2.73 -7.03 17.47
N ASP A 22 -1.59 -7.61 17.83
CA ASP A 22 -0.43 -6.90 18.36
C ASP A 22 0.62 -6.56 17.28
N THR A 23 0.27 -6.64 16.00
CA THR A 23 1.20 -6.36 14.89
C THR A 23 0.77 -5.12 14.13
N ALA A 24 1.74 -4.28 13.80
CA ALA A 24 1.56 -3.08 12.99
C ALA A 24 2.46 -3.11 11.76
N LEU A 25 1.85 -2.93 10.58
CA LEU A 25 2.53 -2.82 9.30
C LEU A 25 2.31 -1.41 8.75
N LEU A 26 3.35 -0.80 8.23
CA LEU A 26 3.30 0.48 7.53
C LEU A 26 3.57 0.23 6.04
N LEU A 27 2.56 0.46 5.20
CA LEU A 27 2.68 0.33 3.76
C LEU A 27 2.70 1.72 3.13
N ASP A 28 3.71 2.00 2.28
CA ASP A 28 3.92 3.26 1.56
C ASP A 28 3.77 4.53 2.43
N GLY A 29 4.09 4.44 3.71
CA GLY A 29 3.82 5.50 4.68
C GLY A 29 5.05 6.34 5.09
N LEU A 30 6.22 6.16 4.44
CA LEU A 30 7.45 6.90 4.72
C LEU A 30 7.91 7.67 3.49
N PHE A 31 7.31 8.82 3.29
CA PHE A 31 7.62 9.76 2.23
C PHE A 31 7.51 11.20 2.75
N GLY A 32 8.05 12.16 2.05
CA GLY A 32 8.06 13.55 2.54
C GLY A 32 8.82 14.51 1.64
N ARG A 33 9.10 14.11 0.40
CA ARG A 33 9.83 14.96 -0.56
C ARG A 33 8.89 16.04 -1.12
N LYS A 34 9.43 17.25 -1.30
CA LYS A 34 8.67 18.40 -1.81
C LYS A 34 8.33 18.31 -3.31
N ASP A 35 9.00 17.44 -4.05
CA ASP A 35 8.71 17.14 -5.46
C ASP A 35 7.59 16.11 -5.65
N ASN A 36 6.91 15.74 -4.57
CA ASN A 36 5.73 14.90 -4.58
C ASN A 36 4.55 15.66 -5.23
N PRO A 37 3.97 15.13 -6.32
CA PRO A 37 2.80 15.73 -6.97
C PRO A 37 1.48 15.50 -6.23
N PHE A 38 1.50 14.68 -5.18
CA PHE A 38 0.37 14.33 -4.32
C PHE A 38 0.51 14.97 -2.93
N SER A 39 -0.35 14.58 -2.01
CA SER A 39 -0.35 15.13 -0.66
C SER A 39 0.87 14.70 0.16
N LEU A 40 1.32 15.57 1.03
CA LEU A 40 2.33 15.22 2.04
C LEU A 40 1.67 14.51 3.22
N LEU A 41 2.49 13.84 4.04
CA LEU A 41 2.03 13.32 5.34
C LEU A 41 1.45 14.45 6.20
N PRO A 42 0.38 14.19 6.95
CA PRO A 42 -0.18 15.18 7.87
C PRO A 42 0.88 15.75 8.83
N PRO A 43 0.77 17.03 9.21
CA PRO A 43 1.69 17.66 10.15
C PRO A 43 1.89 16.82 11.42
N GLY A 44 3.15 16.66 11.83
CA GLY A 44 3.50 15.88 13.02
C GLY A 44 3.57 14.37 12.84
N CYS A 45 3.02 13.79 11.76
CA CYS A 45 3.08 12.34 11.53
C CYS A 45 4.52 11.81 11.46
N ARG A 46 5.39 12.51 10.75
CA ARG A 46 6.80 12.13 10.64
C ARG A 46 7.48 12.08 12.02
N GLU A 47 7.32 13.12 12.81
CA GLU A 47 7.89 13.23 14.14
C GLU A 47 7.33 12.16 15.08
N ALA A 48 6.02 11.91 15.03
CA ALA A 48 5.37 10.85 15.81
C ALA A 48 5.90 9.46 15.43
N MET A 49 6.10 9.18 14.13
CA MET A 49 6.73 7.93 13.67
C MET A 49 8.15 7.76 14.21
N LEU A 50 8.96 8.83 14.14
CA LEU A 50 10.35 8.81 14.59
C LEU A 50 10.47 8.65 16.12
N ARG A 51 9.52 9.21 16.89
CA ARG A 51 9.50 9.12 18.36
C ARG A 51 8.72 7.94 18.90
N GLY A 52 7.96 7.24 18.06
CA GLY A 52 7.08 6.14 18.50
C GLY A 52 5.89 6.64 19.32
N GLU A 53 5.36 7.79 18.96
CA GLU A 53 4.16 8.36 19.57
C GLU A 53 2.89 7.86 18.87
N PRO A 54 1.72 7.93 19.55
CA PRO A 54 0.46 7.55 18.93
C PRO A 54 0.20 8.25 17.60
N PRO A 55 -0.30 7.55 16.59
CA PRO A 55 -0.65 6.14 16.55
C PRO A 55 0.51 5.22 16.11
N PHE A 56 1.77 5.61 16.22
CA PHE A 56 2.92 4.87 15.71
C PHE A 56 3.79 4.26 16.82
N GLU A 57 3.24 4.01 18.01
CA GLU A 57 3.96 3.38 19.13
C GLU A 57 4.59 2.06 18.72
N ARG A 58 3.89 1.35 17.85
CA ARG A 58 4.33 0.10 17.26
C ARG A 58 4.42 0.21 15.74
N LEU A 59 5.55 -0.18 15.20
CA LEU A 59 5.81 -0.40 13.77
C LEU A 59 6.68 -1.65 13.68
N ASP A 60 6.08 -2.79 13.31
CA ASP A 60 6.80 -4.06 13.24
C ASP A 60 7.37 -4.30 11.85
N TYR A 61 6.63 -3.94 10.79
CA TYR A 61 7.02 -4.16 9.41
C TYR A 61 6.81 -2.92 8.56
N LEU A 62 7.75 -2.67 7.64
CA LEU A 62 7.67 -1.62 6.63
C LEU A 62 7.57 -2.26 5.25
N LEU A 63 6.59 -1.85 4.46
CA LEU A 63 6.35 -2.36 3.11
C LEU A 63 6.29 -1.19 2.14
N PHE A 64 7.00 -1.31 1.01
CA PHE A 64 6.99 -0.29 -0.04
C PHE A 64 6.74 -0.92 -1.38
N THR A 65 5.84 -0.32 -2.17
CA THR A 65 5.41 -0.85 -3.46
C THR A 65 6.38 -0.49 -4.58
N HIS A 66 6.85 0.76 -4.61
CA HIS A 66 7.77 1.26 -5.63
C HIS A 66 8.50 2.53 -5.17
N TYR A 67 9.46 2.99 -5.99
CA TYR A 67 10.26 4.18 -5.71
C TYR A 67 9.69 5.41 -6.44
N HIS A 68 8.59 5.94 -5.93
CA HIS A 68 8.09 7.29 -6.24
C HIS A 68 8.03 8.15 -4.97
N PRO A 69 8.10 9.48 -5.12
CA PRO A 69 8.26 10.38 -3.97
C PRO A 69 7.08 10.43 -2.99
N ASP A 70 5.92 9.96 -3.40
CA ASP A 70 4.68 9.85 -2.61
C ASP A 70 4.46 8.46 -1.98
N HIS A 71 5.39 7.52 -2.18
CA HIS A 71 5.35 6.17 -1.61
C HIS A 71 6.58 5.88 -0.75
N PHE A 72 7.78 6.25 -1.21
CA PHE A 72 9.02 5.79 -0.61
C PHE A 72 10.12 6.84 -0.63
N ASP A 73 10.56 7.25 0.55
CA ASP A 73 11.74 8.10 0.74
C ASP A 73 12.82 7.31 1.49
N PRO A 74 13.91 6.89 0.81
CA PRO A 74 15.01 6.15 1.43
C PRO A 74 15.67 6.86 2.62
N GLU A 75 15.72 8.19 2.62
CA GLU A 75 16.33 8.96 3.72
C GLU A 75 15.41 8.95 4.95
N MET A 76 14.11 9.05 4.73
CA MET A 76 13.13 8.98 5.81
C MET A 76 13.07 7.57 6.42
N VAL A 77 13.14 6.52 5.58
CA VAL A 77 13.26 5.13 6.05
C VAL A 77 14.51 4.97 6.91
N ARG A 78 15.65 5.43 6.44
CA ARG A 78 16.90 5.38 7.21
C ARG A 78 16.77 6.12 8.54
N ALA A 79 16.24 7.36 8.54
CA ALA A 79 16.05 8.16 9.75
C ALA A 79 15.15 7.49 10.78
N LEU A 80 14.13 6.72 10.33
CA LEU A 80 13.30 5.90 11.21
C LEU A 80 14.10 4.74 11.81
N LEU A 81 14.80 3.98 10.98
CA LEU A 81 15.53 2.76 11.39
C LEU A 81 16.74 3.04 12.27
N GLU A 82 17.33 4.23 12.18
CA GLU A 82 18.37 4.72 13.10
C GLU A 82 17.83 4.94 14.53
N ARG A 83 16.53 5.15 14.69
CA ARG A 83 15.87 5.44 15.97
C ARG A 83 15.03 4.30 16.49
N ARG A 84 14.51 3.46 15.60
CA ARG A 84 13.54 2.42 15.94
C ARG A 84 13.90 1.10 15.26
N ARG A 85 13.66 0.02 15.97
CA ARG A 85 13.80 -1.34 15.40
C ARG A 85 12.49 -1.78 14.80
N VAL A 86 12.56 -2.40 13.61
CA VAL A 86 11.47 -3.14 12.98
C VAL A 86 11.85 -4.60 12.85
N LYS A 87 10.88 -5.48 12.70
CA LYS A 87 11.10 -6.91 12.50
C LYS A 87 11.45 -7.25 11.05
N GLY A 88 11.02 -6.40 10.10
CA GLY A 88 11.31 -6.60 8.69
C GLY A 88 10.93 -5.42 7.81
N LEU A 89 11.63 -5.33 6.68
CA LEU A 89 11.45 -4.32 5.65
C LEU A 89 11.34 -4.97 4.28
N PHE A 90 10.27 -4.66 3.54
CA PHE A 90 10.09 -5.04 2.13
C PHE A 90 10.19 -3.76 1.29
N TYR A 91 11.13 -3.71 0.36
CA TYR A 91 11.36 -2.49 -0.41
C TYR A 91 11.73 -2.77 -1.87
N PRO A 92 11.35 -1.89 -2.82
CA PRO A 92 11.71 -2.04 -4.21
C PRO A 92 13.24 -1.90 -4.38
N LYS A 93 13.86 -2.87 -5.06
CA LYS A 93 15.24 -2.73 -5.51
C LYS A 93 15.24 -1.89 -6.77
N ASP A 94 15.83 -0.72 -6.68
CA ASP A 94 15.90 0.26 -7.76
C ASP A 94 17.36 0.69 -8.01
N GLU A 95 17.64 1.16 -9.22
CA GLU A 95 18.97 1.64 -9.63
C GLU A 95 19.27 3.06 -9.14
N ALA A 96 18.26 3.75 -8.60
CA ALA A 96 18.42 5.10 -8.07
C ALA A 96 19.49 5.13 -6.96
N PRO A 97 20.42 6.12 -7.00
CA PRO A 97 21.52 6.19 -6.04
C PRO A 97 21.07 6.19 -4.57
N ALA A 98 19.94 6.82 -4.27
CA ALA A 98 19.37 6.87 -2.92
C ALA A 98 18.94 5.48 -2.43
N VAL A 99 18.28 4.67 -3.29
CA VAL A 99 17.86 3.30 -2.95
C VAL A 99 19.09 2.40 -2.79
N GLN A 100 20.09 2.52 -3.68
CA GLN A 100 21.34 1.77 -3.56
C GLN A 100 22.10 2.11 -2.28
N LYS A 101 22.12 3.38 -1.88
CA LYS A 101 22.74 3.83 -0.63
C LYS A 101 22.01 3.23 0.59
N LEU A 102 20.68 3.25 0.58
CA LEU A 102 19.88 2.61 1.63
C LEU A 102 20.15 1.10 1.67
N SER A 103 20.14 0.41 0.53
CA SER A 103 20.37 -1.05 0.45
C SER A 103 21.71 -1.45 1.07
N ARG A 104 22.78 -0.73 0.75
CA ARG A 104 24.11 -0.98 1.34
C ARG A 104 24.11 -0.76 2.85
N TRP A 105 23.48 0.32 3.30
CA TRP A 105 23.40 0.62 4.72
C TRP A 105 22.59 -0.44 5.49
N LEU A 106 21.43 -0.90 4.95
CA LEU A 106 20.63 -1.98 5.55
C LEU A 106 21.44 -3.27 5.73
N GLN A 107 22.28 -3.62 4.73
CA GLN A 107 23.17 -4.79 4.81
C GLN A 107 24.27 -4.61 5.88
N GLN A 108 24.87 -3.42 5.95
CA GLN A 108 25.92 -3.10 6.93
C GLN A 108 25.40 -3.16 8.37
N GLU A 109 24.19 -2.67 8.61
CA GLU A 109 23.55 -2.66 9.92
C GLU A 109 22.86 -4.00 10.27
N GLY A 110 22.83 -4.96 9.34
CA GLY A 110 22.18 -6.25 9.55
C GLY A 110 20.68 -6.15 9.76
N ILE A 111 20.02 -5.14 9.15
CA ILE A 111 18.58 -4.93 9.29
C ILE A 111 17.83 -5.98 8.45
N PRO A 112 16.88 -6.74 9.03
CA PRO A 112 16.11 -7.73 8.30
C PRO A 112 15.33 -7.07 7.15
N CYS A 113 15.66 -7.43 5.91
CA CYS A 113 15.01 -6.82 4.74
C CYS A 113 14.85 -7.81 3.58
N VAL A 114 13.83 -7.57 2.78
CA VAL A 114 13.50 -8.31 1.57
C VAL A 114 13.51 -7.34 0.39
N PRO A 115 14.59 -7.30 -0.40
CA PRO A 115 14.61 -6.52 -1.62
C PRO A 115 13.71 -7.18 -2.68
N LEU A 116 12.87 -6.37 -3.34
CA LEU A 116 11.93 -6.79 -4.37
C LEU A 116 12.48 -6.40 -5.73
N CYS A 117 12.74 -7.38 -6.59
CA CYS A 117 13.36 -7.19 -7.90
C CYS A 117 12.38 -7.57 -9.01
N ARG A 118 12.63 -7.08 -10.23
CA ARG A 118 11.92 -7.55 -11.43
C ARG A 118 12.08 -9.07 -11.59
N GLY A 119 11.00 -9.72 -11.99
CA GLY A 119 10.95 -11.17 -12.20
C GLY A 119 10.90 -11.98 -10.90
N THR A 120 10.79 -11.34 -9.75
CA THR A 120 10.63 -12.03 -8.47
C THR A 120 9.15 -12.08 -8.09
N ASP A 121 8.44 -13.08 -8.58
CA ASP A 121 7.22 -13.52 -7.92
C ASP A 121 7.62 -14.27 -6.65
N ARG A 122 7.29 -13.70 -5.52
CA ARG A 122 7.63 -14.32 -4.25
C ARG A 122 6.48 -15.21 -3.77
N ALA A 123 6.84 -16.40 -3.31
CA ALA A 123 5.94 -17.17 -2.46
C ALA A 123 5.58 -16.34 -1.21
N ALA A 124 4.43 -16.64 -0.63
CA ALA A 124 4.03 -15.98 0.61
C ALA A 124 5.09 -16.23 1.71
N ILE A 125 5.53 -15.15 2.34
CA ILE A 125 6.47 -15.18 3.47
C ILE A 125 5.64 -15.04 4.74
N GLN A 126 5.74 -16.03 5.63
CA GLN A 126 5.13 -15.95 6.96
C GLN A 126 5.96 -14.97 7.81
N ILE A 127 5.35 -13.86 8.24
CA ILE A 127 6.02 -12.84 9.07
C ILE A 127 5.61 -12.93 10.54
N GLU A 128 4.38 -13.37 10.81
CA GLU A 128 3.85 -13.69 12.14
C GLU A 128 3.03 -14.99 12.04
N PRO A 129 2.72 -15.69 13.12
CA PRO A 129 1.98 -16.94 13.06
C PRO A 129 0.66 -16.87 12.29
N ASP A 130 0.05 -15.69 12.26
CA ASP A 130 -1.24 -15.39 11.67
C ASP A 130 -1.19 -14.36 10.53
N ILE A 131 0.02 -13.91 10.12
CA ILE A 131 0.21 -12.92 9.05
C ILE A 131 1.24 -13.41 8.04
N SER A 132 0.86 -13.44 6.77
CA SER A 132 1.81 -13.64 5.67
C SER A 132 1.75 -12.50 4.65
N VAL A 133 2.89 -12.26 4.00
CA VAL A 133 3.10 -11.24 2.96
C VAL A 133 3.49 -11.93 1.67
N GLN A 134 2.75 -11.71 0.61
CA GLN A 134 3.13 -12.06 -0.75
C GLN A 134 3.27 -10.78 -1.57
N ALA A 135 4.42 -10.59 -2.20
CA ALA A 135 4.65 -9.51 -3.14
C ALA A 135 4.75 -10.08 -4.56
N PHE A 136 4.11 -9.46 -5.52
CA PHE A 136 4.21 -9.82 -6.92
C PHE A 136 4.27 -8.58 -7.81
N MET A 137 5.07 -8.71 -8.88
CA MET A 137 5.30 -7.60 -9.80
C MET A 137 4.09 -7.40 -10.71
N VAL A 138 3.65 -6.15 -10.81
CA VAL A 138 2.68 -5.68 -11.80
C VAL A 138 3.25 -4.38 -12.36
N PRO A 139 3.18 -4.14 -13.69
CA PRO A 139 3.62 -2.87 -14.24
C PRO A 139 2.95 -1.68 -13.58
N HIS A 140 3.70 -0.60 -13.44
CA HIS A 140 3.15 0.68 -13.01
C HIS A 140 2.22 1.26 -14.08
N LEU A 141 1.15 1.91 -13.68
CA LEU A 141 0.25 2.66 -14.55
C LEU A 141 1.00 3.81 -15.24
N GLY A 142 0.74 3.99 -16.53
CA GLY A 142 1.40 4.98 -17.37
C GLY A 142 2.63 4.44 -18.09
N GLU A 143 2.69 4.68 -19.40
CA GLU A 143 3.77 4.18 -20.26
C GLU A 143 5.14 4.73 -19.84
N GLU A 144 5.18 5.98 -19.37
CA GLU A 144 6.37 6.66 -18.87
C GLU A 144 6.96 6.02 -17.60
N TYR A 145 6.14 5.29 -16.84
CA TYR A 145 6.54 4.64 -15.59
C TYR A 145 6.77 3.12 -15.72
N ARG A 146 6.60 2.54 -16.89
CA ARG A 146 6.80 1.08 -17.10
C ARG A 146 8.17 0.56 -16.70
N ALA A 147 9.16 1.44 -16.65
CA ALA A 147 10.49 1.11 -16.19
C ALA A 147 10.61 1.01 -14.67
N VAL A 148 9.69 1.59 -13.91
CA VAL A 148 9.70 1.59 -12.45
C VAL A 148 9.34 0.20 -11.93
N PRO A 149 10.19 -0.45 -11.11
CA PRO A 149 9.82 -1.69 -10.43
C PRO A 149 8.68 -1.43 -9.45
N HIS A 150 7.52 -2.03 -9.73
CA HIS A 150 6.32 -1.88 -8.92
C HIS A 150 5.80 -3.23 -8.47
N VAL A 151 5.37 -3.34 -7.22
CA VAL A 151 4.77 -4.55 -6.65
C VAL A 151 3.40 -4.28 -6.04
N CYS A 152 2.52 -5.26 -6.17
CA CYS A 152 1.32 -5.37 -5.36
C CYS A 152 1.59 -6.25 -4.14
N TYR A 153 0.89 -6.00 -3.03
CA TYR A 153 0.97 -6.84 -1.85
C TYR A 153 -0.35 -7.57 -1.60
N LEU A 154 -0.28 -8.88 -1.48
CA LEU A 154 -1.34 -9.71 -0.94
C LEU A 154 -0.98 -10.05 0.52
N LEU A 155 -1.66 -9.41 1.46
CA LEU A 155 -1.50 -9.64 2.89
C LEU A 155 -2.58 -10.62 3.35
N THR A 156 -2.18 -11.66 4.07
CA THR A 156 -3.13 -12.62 4.65
C THR A 156 -3.10 -12.51 6.16
N PHE A 157 -4.26 -12.24 6.75
CA PHE A 157 -4.48 -12.15 8.20
C PHE A 157 -5.39 -13.31 8.62
N ASP A 158 -4.86 -14.34 9.26
CA ASP A 158 -5.47 -15.66 9.40
C ASP A 158 -5.84 -16.23 8.01
N ARG A 159 -7.12 -16.14 7.63
CA ARG A 159 -7.62 -16.61 6.32
C ARG A 159 -8.12 -15.48 5.44
N ARG A 160 -8.04 -14.23 5.92
CA ARG A 160 -8.53 -13.04 5.20
C ARG A 160 -7.41 -12.47 4.36
N ARG A 161 -7.57 -12.53 3.04
CA ARG A 161 -6.61 -11.99 2.08
C ARG A 161 -7.01 -10.58 1.68
N VAL A 162 -6.11 -9.63 1.88
CA VAL A 162 -6.30 -8.23 1.52
C VAL A 162 -5.25 -7.85 0.48
N LEU A 163 -5.71 -7.37 -0.67
CA LEU A 163 -4.85 -6.96 -1.78
C LEU A 163 -4.65 -5.44 -1.76
N PHE A 164 -3.41 -4.99 -1.92
CA PHE A 164 -3.02 -3.60 -2.11
C PHE A 164 -2.38 -3.46 -3.48
N THR A 165 -3.02 -2.71 -4.39
CA THR A 165 -2.58 -2.58 -5.78
C THR A 165 -1.70 -1.37 -6.02
N ALA A 166 -1.71 -0.37 -5.15
CA ALA A 166 -1.02 0.92 -5.31
C ALA A 166 -1.23 1.51 -6.72
N ASP A 167 -0.16 1.79 -7.45
CA ASP A 167 -0.19 2.40 -8.78
C ASP A 167 -0.07 1.40 -9.91
N SER A 168 -0.53 0.17 -9.69
CA SER A 168 -0.47 -0.86 -10.72
C SER A 168 -1.28 -0.51 -11.96
N ASP A 169 -0.79 -0.98 -13.11
CA ASP A 169 -1.54 -0.97 -14.36
C ASP A 169 -2.76 -1.89 -14.24
N TYR A 170 -3.95 -1.31 -14.38
CA TYR A 170 -5.22 -2.03 -14.25
C TYR A 170 -5.58 -2.87 -15.48
N LEU A 171 -4.89 -2.69 -16.60
CA LEU A 171 -5.10 -3.47 -17.81
C LEU A 171 -4.21 -4.71 -17.87
N HIS A 172 -3.31 -4.89 -16.93
CA HIS A 172 -2.31 -5.94 -17.00
C HIS A 172 -2.87 -7.30 -16.61
N GLU A 173 -2.54 -8.34 -17.41
CA GLU A 173 -3.02 -9.72 -17.22
C GLU A 173 -2.48 -10.39 -15.94
N ASP A 174 -1.49 -9.79 -15.28
CA ASP A 174 -0.88 -10.37 -14.05
C ASP A 174 -1.86 -10.58 -12.90
N PHE A 175 -2.98 -9.85 -12.90
CA PHE A 175 -4.06 -10.08 -11.93
C PHE A 175 -4.85 -11.37 -12.22
N SER A 176 -4.78 -11.94 -13.42
CA SER A 176 -5.44 -13.20 -13.76
C SER A 176 -5.01 -14.36 -12.86
N ARG A 177 -3.80 -14.29 -12.31
CA ARG A 177 -3.28 -15.24 -11.31
C ARG A 177 -4.08 -15.28 -10.01
N LEU A 178 -4.86 -14.26 -9.72
CA LEU A 178 -5.75 -14.16 -8.56
C LEU A 178 -7.17 -14.64 -8.86
N ALA A 179 -7.47 -15.02 -10.12
CA ALA A 179 -8.79 -15.51 -10.50
C ALA A 179 -9.20 -16.71 -9.63
N GLY A 180 -10.41 -16.66 -9.07
CA GLY A 180 -10.93 -17.69 -8.15
C GLY A 180 -10.27 -17.69 -6.76
N THR A 181 -9.41 -16.71 -6.46
CA THR A 181 -8.86 -16.53 -5.12
C THR A 181 -9.77 -15.59 -4.33
N PRO A 182 -10.50 -16.05 -3.30
CA PRO A 182 -11.34 -15.18 -2.50
C PRO A 182 -10.48 -14.12 -1.79
N LEU A 183 -10.83 -12.85 -2.02
CA LEU A 183 -10.20 -11.69 -1.39
C LEU A 183 -11.20 -11.06 -0.41
N TYR A 184 -10.73 -10.81 0.79
CA TYR A 184 -11.54 -10.18 1.84
C TYR A 184 -11.77 -8.69 1.57
N ALA A 185 -10.77 -8.01 1.00
CA ALA A 185 -10.86 -6.65 0.50
C ALA A 185 -9.76 -6.38 -0.53
N VAL A 186 -10.01 -5.40 -1.43
CA VAL A 186 -9.03 -4.90 -2.39
C VAL A 186 -8.88 -3.39 -2.22
N PHE A 187 -7.65 -2.93 -2.00
CA PHE A 187 -7.28 -1.51 -1.98
C PHE A 187 -6.78 -1.13 -3.37
N LEU A 188 -7.39 -0.11 -3.97
CA LEU A 188 -7.07 0.34 -5.32
C LEU A 188 -7.22 1.85 -5.46
N ASN A 189 -6.49 2.45 -6.41
CA ASN A 189 -6.62 3.86 -6.71
C ASN A 189 -7.91 4.16 -7.52
N PRO A 190 -8.40 5.42 -7.56
CA PRO A 190 -9.62 5.76 -8.26
C PRO A 190 -9.60 5.43 -9.77
N LEU A 191 -8.46 5.55 -10.42
CA LEU A 191 -8.32 5.27 -11.86
C LEU A 191 -8.49 3.78 -12.14
N PHE A 192 -7.93 2.93 -11.28
CA PHE A 192 -8.14 1.49 -11.33
C PHE A 192 -9.62 1.14 -11.17
N TYR A 193 -10.29 1.71 -10.19
CA TYR A 193 -11.71 1.48 -9.98
C TYR A 193 -12.53 1.89 -11.20
N GLN A 194 -12.27 3.07 -11.76
CA GLN A 194 -13.01 3.58 -12.92
C GLN A 194 -12.85 2.68 -14.14
N ALA A 195 -11.64 2.25 -14.45
CA ALA A 195 -11.36 1.32 -15.53
C ALA A 195 -12.09 -0.02 -15.33
N TYR A 196 -12.05 -0.53 -14.12
CA TYR A 196 -12.72 -1.72 -13.68
C TYR A 196 -14.23 -1.68 -13.87
N TYR A 197 -14.89 -0.67 -13.34
CA TYR A 197 -16.33 -0.51 -13.41
C TYR A 197 -16.83 -0.36 -14.85
N ASN A 198 -16.08 0.36 -15.68
CA ASN A 198 -16.42 0.59 -17.09
C ASN A 198 -16.21 -0.65 -17.98
N THR A 199 -15.22 -1.48 -17.67
CA THR A 199 -14.82 -2.57 -18.57
C THR A 199 -15.35 -3.94 -18.18
N ARG A 200 -15.98 -4.11 -17.02
CA ARG A 200 -16.37 -5.38 -16.41
C ARG A 200 -15.19 -6.38 -16.25
N LEU A 201 -13.95 -5.90 -16.44
CA LEU A 201 -12.75 -6.74 -16.35
C LEU A 201 -12.54 -7.32 -14.95
N PHE A 202 -13.09 -6.68 -13.97
CA PHE A 202 -12.88 -7.01 -12.57
C PHE A 202 -13.48 -8.35 -12.14
N HIS A 203 -14.67 -8.69 -12.55
CA HIS A 203 -15.29 -9.96 -12.18
C HIS A 203 -14.49 -11.19 -12.68
N GLY A 204 -13.51 -10.98 -13.58
CA GLY A 204 -12.57 -12.02 -14.00
C GLY A 204 -11.29 -12.09 -13.17
N HIS A 205 -10.95 -11.04 -12.40
CA HIS A 205 -9.65 -10.93 -11.72
C HIS A 205 -9.73 -10.99 -10.19
N PHE A 206 -10.82 -10.43 -9.61
CA PHE A 206 -10.96 -10.36 -8.15
C PHE A 206 -12.31 -10.93 -7.69
N ASP A 207 -12.24 -11.92 -6.81
CA ASP A 207 -13.38 -12.46 -6.10
C ASP A 207 -13.46 -11.74 -4.73
N THR A 208 -14.19 -10.62 -4.68
CA THR A 208 -14.32 -9.78 -3.47
C THR A 208 -15.65 -9.03 -3.44
N ASP A 209 -16.18 -8.83 -2.25
CA ASP A 209 -17.34 -7.98 -1.98
C ASP A 209 -16.94 -6.59 -1.43
N THR A 210 -15.65 -6.32 -1.20
CA THR A 210 -15.21 -5.08 -0.56
C THR A 210 -14.06 -4.43 -1.31
N LEU A 211 -14.31 -3.19 -1.76
CA LEU A 211 -13.32 -2.33 -2.40
C LEU A 211 -13.00 -1.14 -1.50
N CYS A 212 -11.74 -0.93 -1.21
CA CYS A 212 -11.24 0.24 -0.50
C CYS A 212 -10.55 1.14 -1.52
N VAL A 213 -11.09 2.34 -1.72
CA VAL A 213 -10.52 3.31 -2.67
C VAL A 213 -9.61 4.23 -1.90
N TYR A 214 -8.33 4.22 -2.23
CA TYR A 214 -7.28 5.02 -1.61
C TYR A 214 -6.40 5.66 -2.68
N HIS A 215 -5.26 6.25 -2.32
CA HIS A 215 -4.43 7.01 -3.25
C HIS A 215 -5.19 8.20 -3.86
N VAL A 216 -5.89 8.90 -2.99
CA VAL A 216 -6.65 10.12 -3.32
C VAL A 216 -5.94 11.28 -2.63
N PRO A 217 -5.49 12.30 -3.38
CA PRO A 217 -4.90 13.49 -2.77
C PRO A 217 -5.90 14.19 -1.86
N PHE A 218 -5.41 14.87 -0.82
CA PHE A 218 -6.28 15.71 0.01
C PHE A 218 -6.86 16.88 -0.80
N PRO A 219 -7.98 17.47 -0.37
CA PRO A 219 -8.68 18.47 -1.18
C PRO A 219 -7.82 19.64 -1.67
N GLU A 220 -6.83 20.07 -0.87
CA GLU A 220 -5.90 21.16 -1.21
C GLU A 220 -4.92 20.81 -2.33
N ASP A 221 -4.65 19.52 -2.54
CA ASP A 221 -3.68 19.00 -3.52
C ASP A 221 -4.35 18.31 -4.72
N ASP A 222 -5.71 18.21 -4.71
CA ASP A 222 -6.48 17.41 -5.68
C ASP A 222 -6.67 18.12 -7.03
N GLY A 223 -5.57 18.29 -7.77
CA GLY A 223 -5.62 18.84 -9.13
C GLY A 223 -6.33 17.96 -10.17
N MET A 224 -6.55 16.68 -9.87
CA MET A 224 -7.17 15.71 -10.79
C MET A 224 -8.64 15.41 -10.46
N HIS A 225 -9.23 16.07 -9.48
CA HIS A 225 -10.61 15.84 -9.02
C HIS A 225 -10.90 14.40 -8.54
N MET A 226 -9.88 13.72 -8.02
CA MET A 226 -9.99 12.35 -7.51
C MET A 226 -10.88 12.24 -6.27
N GLN A 227 -10.96 13.29 -5.46
CA GLN A 227 -11.88 13.39 -4.31
C GLN A 227 -13.34 13.22 -4.73
N ASP A 228 -13.76 13.96 -5.75
CA ASP A 228 -15.12 13.87 -6.28
C ASP A 228 -15.38 12.50 -6.91
N MET A 229 -14.39 11.96 -7.60
CA MET A 229 -14.46 10.61 -8.16
C MET A 229 -14.69 9.58 -7.05
N ALA A 230 -13.84 9.56 -6.03
CA ALA A 230 -13.94 8.64 -4.90
C ALA A 230 -15.27 8.74 -4.15
N ARG A 231 -15.78 9.96 -3.91
CA ARG A 231 -17.06 10.18 -3.23
C ARG A 231 -18.29 9.68 -4.00
N ARG A 232 -18.21 9.59 -5.33
CA ARG A 232 -19.32 9.09 -6.18
C ARG A 232 -19.34 7.57 -6.29
N MET A 233 -18.23 6.89 -6.08
CA MET A 233 -18.08 5.45 -6.28
C MET A 233 -19.06 4.60 -5.47
N PRO A 234 -19.32 4.84 -4.16
CA PRO A 234 -20.27 4.04 -3.39
C PRO A 234 -21.69 4.07 -3.99
N ARG A 235 -22.11 5.22 -4.54
CA ARG A 235 -23.43 5.36 -5.17
C ARG A 235 -23.49 4.59 -6.49
N GLY A 236 -22.42 4.65 -7.29
CA GLY A 236 -22.33 3.92 -8.55
C GLY A 236 -22.30 2.39 -8.37
N ALA A 237 -21.87 1.92 -7.21
CA ALA A 237 -21.77 0.49 -6.89
C ALA A 237 -23.00 -0.07 -6.16
N ALA A 238 -23.99 0.76 -5.82
CA ALA A 238 -25.13 0.35 -4.96
C ALA A 238 -25.88 -0.89 -5.45
N ASP A 239 -26.02 -1.06 -6.76
CA ASP A 239 -26.75 -2.19 -7.37
C ASP A 239 -25.84 -3.40 -7.68
N SER A 240 -24.53 -3.31 -7.41
CA SER A 240 -23.56 -4.36 -7.76
C SER A 240 -23.31 -5.38 -6.64
N GLY A 241 -23.82 -5.13 -5.43
CA GLY A 241 -23.49 -5.91 -4.22
C GLY A 241 -22.10 -5.59 -3.64
N LEU A 242 -21.33 -4.69 -4.25
CA LEU A 242 -20.02 -4.30 -3.77
C LEU A 242 -20.11 -3.24 -2.67
N ARG A 243 -19.42 -3.47 -1.56
CA ARG A 243 -19.17 -2.48 -0.53
C ARG A 243 -17.96 -1.63 -0.94
N VAL A 244 -18.16 -0.37 -1.30
CA VAL A 244 -17.08 0.55 -1.66
C VAL A 244 -16.81 1.52 -0.52
N LEU A 245 -15.56 1.56 -0.05
CA LEU A 245 -15.08 2.35 1.09
C LEU A 245 -14.03 3.37 0.59
N PRO A 246 -14.40 4.63 0.35
CA PRO A 246 -13.41 5.66 0.04
C PRO A 246 -12.63 6.06 1.29
N LEU A 247 -11.29 6.11 1.15
CA LEU A 247 -10.37 6.69 2.12
C LEU A 247 -9.83 7.99 1.53
N THR A 248 -10.33 9.11 1.99
CA THR A 248 -10.09 10.44 1.39
C THR A 248 -9.63 11.49 2.39
N GLU A 249 -9.68 11.17 3.69
CA GLU A 249 -9.32 12.10 4.74
C GLU A 249 -8.08 11.64 5.51
N PRO A 250 -7.21 12.55 5.97
CA PRO A 250 -6.05 12.18 6.76
C PRO A 250 -6.47 11.50 8.05
N MET A 251 -5.76 10.44 8.43
CA MET A 251 -6.01 9.64 9.63
C MET A 251 -7.38 8.94 9.66
N GLN A 252 -8.09 8.90 8.52
CA GLN A 252 -9.32 8.13 8.37
C GLN A 252 -9.06 6.65 8.63
N GLN A 253 -9.86 6.04 9.50
CA GLN A 253 -9.73 4.63 9.87
C GLN A 253 -10.94 3.83 9.42
N ILE A 254 -10.68 2.64 8.90
CA ILE A 254 -11.70 1.63 8.60
C ILE A 254 -11.36 0.32 9.32
N GLU A 255 -12.38 -0.47 9.58
CA GLU A 255 -12.26 -1.85 10.07
C GLU A 255 -12.81 -2.83 9.02
N LEU A 256 -12.01 -3.87 8.76
CA LEU A 256 -12.30 -4.98 7.88
C LEU A 256 -12.52 -6.27 8.66
#